data_17d3f5b657a565b8f1fe9e47059ce5ba
#
_entry.id   17d3f5b657a565b8f1fe9e47059ce5ba
#
_cell.length_a   1.000
_cell.length_b   1.000
_cell.length_c   1.000
_cell.angle_alpha   90.00
_cell.angle_beta   90.00
_cell.angle_gamma   90.00
#
_symmetry.space_group_name_H-M   'P 1'
#
loop_
_entity.id
_entity.type
_entity.pdbx_description
1 polymer ?
#
loop_
_entity_poly.entity_id
_entity_poly.type
_entity_poly.pdbx_seq_one_letter_code
_entity_poly.pdbx_strand_id
1 'polypeptide(L)'
;MKDYKLLRIWEVIYPIGIYFVVTNVVMFVLNLIHTMTNENYMIYQIIATIIAFPFVYAFYRKEDGGKMANLPRTILFAAAAGLFGVVLNNLIGYTGLKETSQSYQEVSAAFYGSTLALEILGTCIIIPFLEELLYRGIVYQRLKAFLGVKTAIVLSAVIFGAMHFNLVQFLYATAVG
;
A
#
# COMPACT_ATOMS: atom_id res chain seq x y z
N MET A 1 -15.99 -11.37 -26.75
CA MET A 1 -14.61 -10.87 -26.56
C MET A 1 -14.50 -9.66 -25.63
N LYS A 2 -15.49 -8.73 -25.59
CA LYS A 2 -15.54 -7.61 -24.62
C LYS A 2 -15.70 -8.07 -23.18
N ASP A 3 -16.56 -9.04 -22.91
CA ASP A 3 -16.88 -9.50 -21.54
C ASP A 3 -15.70 -10.16 -20.82
N TYR A 4 -14.82 -10.85 -21.56
CA TYR A 4 -13.64 -11.53 -20.99
C TYR A 4 -12.57 -10.54 -20.50
N LYS A 5 -12.43 -9.38 -21.16
CA LYS A 5 -11.50 -8.33 -20.72
C LYS A 5 -12.02 -7.60 -19.48
N LEU A 6 -13.33 -7.34 -19.43
CA LEU A 6 -13.97 -6.70 -18.27
C LEU A 6 -13.88 -7.59 -17.02
N LEU A 7 -14.12 -8.90 -17.15
CA LEU A 7 -13.96 -9.86 -16.06
C LEU A 7 -12.53 -9.85 -15.49
N ARG A 8 -11.51 -9.77 -16.34
CA ARG A 8 -10.11 -9.72 -15.89
C ARG A 8 -9.74 -8.42 -15.18
N ILE A 9 -10.24 -7.29 -15.65
CA ILE A 9 -10.07 -6.00 -14.96
C ILE A 9 -10.73 -6.06 -13.59
N TRP A 10 -11.94 -6.60 -13.52
CA TRP A 10 -12.65 -6.78 -12.27
C TRP A 10 -11.86 -7.64 -11.27
N GLU A 11 -11.24 -8.74 -11.71
CA GLU A 11 -10.39 -9.59 -10.89
C GLU A 11 -9.23 -8.84 -10.23
N VAL A 12 -8.70 -7.80 -10.87
CA VAL A 12 -7.65 -6.94 -10.30
C VAL A 12 -8.22 -5.93 -9.31
N ILE A 13 -9.36 -5.32 -9.64
CA ILE A 13 -9.92 -4.19 -8.88
C ILE A 13 -10.61 -4.63 -7.59
N TYR A 14 -11.37 -5.75 -7.60
CA TYR A 14 -12.20 -6.09 -6.45
C TYR A 14 -11.43 -6.38 -5.15
N PRO A 15 -10.21 -6.98 -5.14
CA PRO A 15 -9.46 -7.13 -3.89
C PRO A 15 -9.02 -5.80 -3.29
N ILE A 16 -8.65 -4.85 -4.16
CA ILE A 16 -8.32 -3.47 -3.76
C ILE A 16 -9.57 -2.80 -3.16
N GLY A 17 -10.72 -2.92 -3.84
CA GLY A 17 -11.98 -2.38 -3.37
C GLY A 17 -12.42 -2.96 -2.03
N ILE A 18 -12.28 -4.27 -1.83
CA ILE A 18 -12.61 -4.92 -0.54
C ILE A 18 -11.68 -4.42 0.56
N TYR A 19 -10.36 -4.39 0.32
CA TYR A 19 -9.40 -3.83 1.27
C TYR A 19 -9.77 -2.39 1.65
N PHE A 20 -10.01 -1.54 0.65
CA PHE A 20 -10.38 -0.14 0.85
C PHE A 20 -11.68 0.02 1.63
N VAL A 21 -12.73 -0.73 1.28
CA VAL A 21 -14.02 -0.68 1.99
C VAL A 21 -13.87 -1.16 3.42
N VAL A 22 -13.23 -2.30 3.66
CA VAL A 22 -13.06 -2.86 5.01
C VAL A 22 -12.29 -1.89 5.89
N THR A 23 -11.15 -1.37 5.43
CA THR A 23 -10.34 -0.43 6.23
C THR A 23 -11.10 0.84 6.55
N ASN A 24 -11.79 1.45 5.58
CA ASN A 24 -12.56 2.67 5.80
C ASN A 24 -13.79 2.44 6.71
N VAL A 25 -14.49 1.32 6.58
CA VAL A 25 -15.61 0.98 7.48
C VAL A 25 -15.11 0.81 8.91
N VAL A 26 -14.00 0.12 9.12
CA VAL A 26 -13.42 -0.04 10.47
C VAL A 26 -12.98 1.31 11.03
N MET A 27 -12.29 2.13 10.25
CA MET A 27 -11.89 3.48 10.65
C MET A 27 -13.10 4.35 11.03
N PHE A 28 -14.18 4.29 10.23
CA PHE A 28 -15.42 4.99 10.50
C PHE A 28 -16.08 4.52 11.80
N VAL A 29 -16.19 3.22 12.03
CA VAL A 29 -16.77 2.66 13.27
C VAL A 29 -15.94 3.05 14.50
N LEU A 30 -14.62 2.98 14.41
CA LEU A 30 -13.74 3.38 15.51
C LEU A 30 -13.88 4.89 15.80
N ASN A 31 -14.03 5.72 14.78
CA ASN A 31 -14.27 7.16 14.94
C ASN A 31 -15.63 7.46 15.59
N LEU A 32 -16.65 6.63 15.35
CA LEU A 32 -17.96 6.75 16.06
C LEU A 32 -17.86 6.40 17.54
N ILE A 33 -17.00 5.44 17.91
CA ILE A 33 -16.80 5.01 19.30
C ILE A 33 -15.98 6.05 20.06
N HIS A 34 -14.91 6.54 19.43
CA HIS A 34 -14.04 7.55 20.01
C HIS A 34 -13.49 8.42 18.87
N THR A 35 -13.68 9.73 18.97
CA THR A 35 -13.27 10.70 17.96
C THR A 35 -11.82 10.53 17.56
N MET A 36 -11.60 10.44 16.24
CA MET A 36 -10.28 10.29 15.65
C MET A 36 -9.47 11.59 15.83
N THR A 37 -8.24 11.43 16.31
CA THR A 37 -7.23 12.48 16.46
C THR A 37 -5.92 12.00 15.85
N ASN A 38 -4.95 12.90 15.65
CA ASN A 38 -3.63 12.48 15.18
C ASN A 38 -2.95 11.50 16.14
N GLU A 39 -3.20 11.60 17.45
CA GLU A 39 -2.60 10.71 18.47
C GLU A 39 -3.12 9.27 18.37
N ASN A 40 -4.41 9.06 18.04
CA ASN A 40 -5.01 7.74 17.98
C ASN A 40 -5.15 7.18 16.55
N TYR A 41 -4.88 7.98 15.52
CA TYR A 41 -5.01 7.59 14.13
C TYR A 41 -4.23 6.33 13.79
N MET A 42 -2.96 6.26 14.23
CA MET A 42 -2.09 5.13 13.91
C MET A 42 -2.60 3.81 14.51
N ILE A 43 -3.10 3.81 15.74
CA ILE A 43 -3.66 2.59 16.33
C ILE A 43 -4.94 2.15 15.61
N TYR A 44 -5.77 3.09 15.16
CA TYR A 44 -6.96 2.78 14.36
C TYR A 44 -6.59 2.19 13.01
N GLN A 45 -5.58 2.74 12.36
CA GLN A 45 -5.05 2.23 11.10
C GLN A 45 -4.48 0.81 11.24
N ILE A 46 -3.76 0.53 12.34
CA ILE A 46 -3.26 -0.81 12.66
C ILE A 46 -4.43 -1.79 12.84
N ILE A 47 -5.44 -1.43 13.63
CA ILE A 47 -6.64 -2.27 13.87
C ILE A 47 -7.37 -2.54 12.54
N ALA A 48 -7.59 -1.51 11.73
CA ALA A 48 -8.24 -1.64 10.44
C ALA A 48 -7.47 -2.58 9.49
N THR A 49 -6.14 -2.46 9.48
CA THR A 49 -5.25 -3.32 8.70
C THR A 49 -5.31 -4.78 9.16
N ILE A 50 -5.29 -5.02 10.47
CA ILE A 50 -5.39 -6.38 11.03
C ILE A 50 -6.76 -7.00 10.69
N ILE A 51 -7.85 -6.24 10.77
CA ILE A 51 -9.20 -6.71 10.41
C ILE A 51 -9.31 -6.98 8.90
N ALA A 52 -8.63 -6.20 8.05
CA ALA A 52 -8.60 -6.42 6.61
C ALA A 52 -7.74 -7.63 6.20
N PHE A 53 -6.77 -8.04 7.03
CA PHE A 53 -5.83 -9.12 6.71
C PHE A 53 -6.50 -10.44 6.26
N PRO A 54 -7.49 -11.02 6.98
CA PRO A 54 -8.10 -12.28 6.56
C PRO A 54 -8.77 -12.21 5.18
N PHE A 55 -9.33 -11.05 4.80
CA PHE A 55 -9.94 -10.87 3.49
C PHE A 55 -8.87 -10.86 2.38
N VAL A 56 -7.80 -10.08 2.55
CA VAL A 56 -6.69 -10.04 1.60
C VAL A 56 -6.01 -11.41 1.51
N TYR A 57 -5.76 -12.06 2.64
CA TYR A 57 -5.14 -13.39 2.69
C TYR A 57 -5.97 -14.48 2.00
N ALA A 58 -7.31 -14.40 2.09
CA ALA A 58 -8.21 -15.32 1.39
C ALA A 58 -8.08 -15.22 -0.14
N PHE A 59 -7.80 -14.02 -0.68
CA PHE A 59 -7.48 -13.84 -2.10
C PHE A 59 -6.07 -14.29 -2.43
N TYR A 60 -5.09 -13.90 -1.62
CA TYR A 60 -3.68 -14.29 -1.81
C TYR A 60 -3.49 -15.81 -1.90
N ARG A 61 -4.18 -16.58 -1.08
CA ARG A 61 -4.12 -18.06 -1.11
C ARG A 61 -4.59 -18.69 -2.42
N LYS A 62 -5.30 -17.95 -3.26
CA LYS A 62 -5.76 -18.42 -4.58
C LYS A 62 -4.76 -18.13 -5.69
N GLU A 63 -3.76 -17.30 -5.41
CA GLU A 63 -2.72 -16.99 -6.37
C GLU A 63 -1.63 -18.07 -6.34
N ASP A 64 -1.08 -18.38 -7.51
CA ASP A 64 0.10 -19.27 -7.61
C ASP A 64 1.29 -18.57 -6.95
N GLY A 65 1.59 -18.95 -5.73
CA GLY A 65 2.76 -18.46 -4.99
C GLY A 65 4.04 -18.78 -5.77
N GLY A 66 4.73 -17.74 -6.22
CA GLY A 66 6.02 -17.88 -6.87
C GLY A 66 7.00 -18.65 -5.98
N LYS A 67 7.97 -19.35 -6.59
CA LYS A 67 9.05 -20.03 -5.86
C LYS A 67 9.73 -19.02 -4.92
N MET A 68 10.03 -19.44 -3.69
CA MET A 68 10.78 -18.62 -2.74
C MET A 68 12.05 -18.09 -3.41
N ALA A 69 12.21 -16.78 -3.42
CA ALA A 69 13.40 -16.15 -3.95
C ALA A 69 14.62 -16.51 -3.08
N ASN A 70 15.80 -16.49 -3.68
CA ASN A 70 17.06 -16.66 -2.96
C ASN A 70 17.17 -15.58 -1.87
N LEU A 71 17.10 -15.99 -0.59
CA LEU A 71 17.03 -15.11 0.57
C LEU A 71 18.12 -14.01 0.60
N PRO A 72 19.42 -14.32 0.39
CA PRO A 72 20.47 -13.30 0.34
C PRO A 72 20.25 -12.26 -0.75
N ARG A 73 19.80 -12.69 -1.93
CA ARG A 73 19.50 -11.80 -3.05
C ARG A 73 18.29 -10.91 -2.75
N THR A 74 17.27 -11.46 -2.12
CA THR A 74 16.08 -10.70 -1.71
C THR A 74 16.43 -9.63 -0.69
N ILE A 75 17.25 -9.95 0.31
CA ILE A 75 17.74 -8.98 1.31
C ILE A 75 18.53 -7.85 0.64
N LEU A 76 19.42 -8.18 -0.30
CA LEU A 76 20.19 -7.16 -1.03
C LEU A 76 19.28 -6.21 -1.82
N PHE A 77 18.29 -6.75 -2.55
CA PHE A 77 17.33 -5.91 -3.28
C PHE A 77 16.46 -5.08 -2.35
N ALA A 78 16.01 -5.64 -1.23
CA ALA A 78 15.24 -4.89 -0.24
C ALA A 78 16.05 -3.74 0.37
N ALA A 79 17.32 -3.97 0.70
CA ALA A 79 18.22 -2.92 1.18
C ALA A 79 18.46 -1.83 0.12
N ALA A 80 18.68 -2.21 -1.14
CA ALA A 80 18.84 -1.26 -2.24
C ALA A 80 17.57 -0.43 -2.49
N ALA A 81 16.39 -1.06 -2.45
CA ALA A 81 15.10 -0.38 -2.58
C ALA A 81 14.85 0.59 -1.41
N GLY A 82 15.19 0.19 -0.17
CA GLY A 82 15.11 1.05 1.00
C GLY A 82 16.01 2.28 0.87
N LEU A 83 17.28 2.09 0.45
CA LEU A 83 18.20 3.21 0.20
C LEU A 83 17.68 4.13 -0.90
N PHE A 84 17.19 3.58 -2.00
CA PHE A 84 16.57 4.34 -3.07
C PHE A 84 15.38 5.16 -2.57
N GLY A 85 14.50 4.55 -1.75
CA GLY A 85 13.38 5.23 -1.13
C GLY A 85 13.79 6.42 -0.26
N VAL A 86 14.85 6.27 0.56
CA VAL A 86 15.40 7.37 1.37
C VAL A 86 15.90 8.51 0.49
N VAL A 87 16.67 8.19 -0.56
CA VAL A 87 17.19 9.20 -1.50
C VAL A 87 16.04 9.93 -2.19
N LEU A 88 15.06 9.19 -2.71
CA LEU A 88 13.90 9.75 -3.41
C LEU A 88 13.06 10.65 -2.47
N ASN A 89 12.83 10.20 -1.23
CA ASN A 89 12.10 10.99 -0.24
C ASN A 89 12.77 12.34 0.06
N ASN A 90 14.11 12.36 0.13
CA ASN A 90 14.87 13.60 0.30
C ASN A 90 14.81 14.47 -0.96
N LEU A 91 14.95 13.87 -2.15
CA LEU A 91 14.84 14.62 -3.41
C LEU A 91 13.48 15.30 -3.55
N ILE A 92 12.38 14.59 -3.25
CA ILE A 92 11.04 15.19 -3.22
C ILE A 92 10.96 16.32 -2.19
N GLY A 93 11.61 16.18 -1.02
CA GLY A 93 11.69 17.26 -0.02
C GLY A 93 12.32 18.53 -0.57
N TYR A 94 13.39 18.43 -1.35
CA TYR A 94 14.02 19.61 -1.97
C TYR A 94 13.17 20.33 -3.02
N THR A 95 12.11 19.71 -3.54
CA THR A 95 11.23 20.35 -4.53
C THR A 95 10.20 21.30 -3.92
N GLY A 96 10.03 21.32 -2.60
CA GLY A 96 8.98 22.08 -1.91
C GLY A 96 7.56 21.49 -2.08
N LEU A 97 7.42 20.34 -2.71
CA LEU A 97 6.11 19.68 -2.92
C LEU A 97 5.45 19.25 -1.62
N LYS A 98 6.25 18.86 -0.61
CA LYS A 98 5.73 18.44 0.70
C LYS A 98 5.09 19.61 1.46
N GLU A 99 5.70 20.77 1.37
CA GLU A 99 5.27 22.00 2.02
C GLU A 99 4.04 22.61 1.35
N THR A 100 3.89 22.44 0.04
CA THR A 100 2.78 23.00 -0.74
C THR A 100 1.56 22.06 -0.82
N SER A 101 1.73 20.78 -0.50
CA SER A 101 0.66 19.78 -0.57
C SER A 101 -0.07 19.66 0.77
N GLN A 102 -1.21 20.33 0.91
CA GLN A 102 -2.04 20.24 2.11
C GLN A 102 -2.45 18.80 2.44
N SER A 103 -2.88 18.04 1.44
CA SER A 103 -3.27 16.62 1.63
C SER A 103 -2.11 15.74 2.13
N TYR A 104 -0.88 16.02 1.71
CA TYR A 104 0.31 15.33 2.24
C TYR A 104 0.56 15.71 3.71
N GLN A 105 0.45 16.98 4.05
CA GLN A 105 0.66 17.46 5.43
C GLN A 105 -0.37 16.87 6.39
N GLU A 106 -1.66 16.84 6.01
CA GLU A 106 -2.73 16.24 6.80
C GLU A 106 -2.49 14.75 7.06
N VAL A 107 -2.17 13.99 6.01
CA VAL A 107 -1.84 12.55 6.12
C VAL A 107 -0.59 12.35 6.96
N SER A 108 0.46 13.14 6.75
CA SER A 108 1.70 13.06 7.52
C SER A 108 1.47 13.35 9.00
N ALA A 109 0.69 14.38 9.33
CA ALA A 109 0.34 14.69 10.71
C ALA A 109 -0.46 13.57 11.38
N ALA A 110 -1.37 12.92 10.66
CA ALA A 110 -2.13 11.79 11.17
C ALA A 110 -1.25 10.53 11.40
N PHE A 111 -0.32 10.24 10.49
CA PHE A 111 0.55 9.06 10.59
C PHE A 111 1.68 9.21 11.63
N TYR A 112 2.16 10.43 11.84
CA TYR A 112 3.28 10.75 12.72
C TYR A 112 2.88 11.60 13.93
N GLY A 113 1.64 11.50 14.36
CA GLY A 113 1.11 12.18 15.55
C GLY A 113 1.00 11.30 16.79
N SER A 114 1.44 10.05 16.69
CA SER A 114 1.32 9.03 17.74
C SER A 114 2.66 8.80 18.46
N THR A 115 2.77 7.73 19.23
CA THR A 115 4.04 7.32 19.82
C THR A 115 4.93 6.66 18.78
N LEU A 116 6.25 6.90 18.85
CA LEU A 116 7.25 6.35 17.92
C LEU A 116 7.12 4.81 17.75
N ALA A 117 6.82 4.09 18.84
CA ALA A 117 6.64 2.63 18.78
C ALA A 117 5.46 2.22 17.91
N LEU A 118 4.32 2.91 18.01
CA LEU A 118 3.14 2.66 17.18
C LEU A 118 3.38 3.08 15.73
N GLU A 119 4.09 4.18 15.51
CA GLU A 119 4.45 4.65 14.17
C GLU A 119 5.35 3.64 13.45
N ILE A 120 6.39 3.13 14.10
CA ILE A 120 7.28 2.10 13.54
C ILE A 120 6.49 0.80 13.29
N LEU A 121 5.68 0.36 14.25
CA LEU A 121 4.89 -0.86 14.11
C LEU A 121 3.89 -0.76 12.94
N GLY A 122 3.21 0.37 12.82
CA GLY A 122 2.22 0.61 11.77
C GLY A 122 2.88 0.80 10.40
N THR A 123 3.76 1.82 10.27
CA THR A 123 4.29 2.25 8.97
C THR A 123 5.41 1.38 8.42
N CYS A 124 6.16 0.65 9.27
CA CYS A 124 7.27 -0.18 8.82
C CYS A 124 6.95 -1.69 8.80
N ILE A 125 5.91 -2.15 9.50
CA ILE A 125 5.65 -3.58 9.65
C ILE A 125 4.25 -3.95 9.18
N ILE A 126 3.19 -3.51 9.90
CA ILE A 126 1.83 -4.05 9.72
C ILE A 126 1.22 -3.60 8.39
N ILE A 127 1.20 -2.30 8.13
CA ILE A 127 0.60 -1.74 6.90
C ILE A 127 1.38 -2.21 5.67
N PRO A 128 2.72 -2.06 5.58
CA PRO A 128 3.47 -2.52 4.42
C PRO A 128 3.36 -4.01 4.17
N PHE A 129 3.29 -4.84 5.22
CA PHE A 129 3.11 -6.28 5.06
C PHE A 129 1.80 -6.61 4.33
N LEU A 130 0.69 -5.99 4.72
CA LEU A 130 -0.60 -6.20 4.05
C LEU A 130 -0.61 -5.63 2.63
N GLU A 131 0.01 -4.47 2.43
CA GLU A 131 0.15 -3.86 1.11
C GLU A 131 0.98 -4.73 0.16
N GLU A 132 2.06 -5.35 0.63
CA GLU A 132 2.84 -6.30 -0.18
C GLU A 132 2.01 -7.52 -0.58
N LEU A 133 1.20 -8.08 0.34
CA LEU A 133 0.29 -9.18 0.00
C LEU A 133 -0.72 -8.76 -1.06
N LEU A 134 -1.29 -7.57 -0.92
CA LEU A 134 -2.31 -7.07 -1.86
C LEU A 134 -1.71 -6.72 -3.22
N TYR A 135 -0.68 -5.85 -3.25
CA TYR A 135 -0.18 -5.30 -4.52
C TYR A 135 0.78 -6.25 -5.23
N ARG A 136 1.72 -6.91 -4.52
CA ARG A 136 2.67 -7.84 -5.14
C ARG A 136 2.16 -9.28 -5.15
N GLY A 137 1.45 -9.66 -4.10
CA GLY A 137 0.88 -11.00 -3.98
C GLY A 137 -0.34 -11.24 -4.86
N ILE A 138 -1.20 -10.23 -5.08
CA ILE A 138 -2.46 -10.39 -5.81
C ILE A 138 -2.46 -9.56 -7.10
N VAL A 139 -2.43 -8.24 -6.98
CA VAL A 139 -2.61 -7.32 -8.12
C VAL A 139 -1.58 -7.56 -9.21
N TYR A 140 -0.30 -7.57 -8.86
CA TYR A 140 0.79 -7.85 -9.80
C TYR A 140 0.67 -9.23 -10.44
N GLN A 141 0.36 -10.28 -9.67
CA GLN A 141 0.27 -11.64 -10.21
C GLN A 141 -0.87 -11.74 -11.23
N ARG A 142 -2.02 -11.13 -10.94
CA ARG A 142 -3.15 -11.09 -11.87
C ARG A 142 -2.85 -10.27 -13.12
N LEU A 143 -2.26 -9.08 -12.97
CA LEU A 143 -1.82 -8.27 -14.11
C LEU A 143 -0.82 -9.02 -14.97
N LYS A 144 0.16 -9.66 -14.36
CA LYS A 144 1.18 -10.45 -15.06
C LYS A 144 0.60 -11.58 -15.89
N ALA A 145 -0.46 -12.23 -15.41
CA ALA A 145 -1.10 -13.35 -16.11
C ALA A 145 -1.69 -12.96 -17.46
N PHE A 146 -2.07 -11.69 -17.67
CA PHE A 146 -2.70 -11.27 -18.94
C PHE A 146 -2.00 -10.14 -19.68
N LEU A 147 -1.10 -9.37 -19.05
CA LEU A 147 -0.37 -8.26 -19.67
C LEU A 147 1.13 -8.52 -19.81
N GLY A 148 1.62 -9.59 -19.19
CA GLY A 148 3.05 -9.89 -19.11
C GLY A 148 3.79 -9.10 -18.05
N VAL A 149 5.03 -9.49 -17.78
CA VAL A 149 5.84 -9.04 -16.63
C VAL A 149 6.06 -7.53 -16.64
N LYS A 150 6.55 -6.96 -17.75
CA LYS A 150 6.94 -5.53 -17.81
C LYS A 150 5.75 -4.59 -17.56
N THR A 151 4.64 -4.85 -18.23
CA THR A 151 3.42 -4.04 -18.09
C THR A 151 2.82 -4.20 -16.70
N ALA A 152 2.84 -5.41 -16.13
CA ALA A 152 2.35 -5.68 -14.79
C ALA A 152 3.13 -4.92 -13.70
N ILE A 153 4.47 -4.85 -13.83
CA ILE A 153 5.31 -4.06 -12.90
C ILE A 153 4.86 -2.59 -12.91
N VAL A 154 4.81 -1.97 -14.08
CA VAL A 154 4.46 -0.54 -14.18
C VAL A 154 3.03 -0.28 -13.69
N LEU A 155 2.06 -1.08 -14.12
CA LEU A 155 0.66 -0.86 -13.72
C LEU A 155 0.43 -1.13 -12.24
N SER A 156 1.03 -2.17 -11.64
CA SER A 156 0.89 -2.40 -10.20
C SER A 156 1.50 -1.28 -9.37
N ALA A 157 2.63 -0.73 -9.78
CA ALA A 157 3.26 0.40 -9.13
C ALA A 157 2.41 1.69 -9.23
N VAL A 158 1.86 1.98 -10.42
CA VAL A 158 0.95 3.13 -10.62
C VAL A 158 -0.33 2.98 -9.80
N ILE A 159 -0.94 1.78 -9.79
CA ILE A 159 -2.14 1.51 -8.97
C ILE A 159 -1.80 1.71 -7.49
N PHE A 160 -0.68 1.15 -7.02
CA PHE A 160 -0.22 1.32 -5.64
C PHE A 160 -0.05 2.80 -5.26
N GLY A 161 0.64 3.56 -6.09
CA GLY A 161 0.80 5.01 -5.88
C GLY A 161 -0.54 5.76 -5.86
N ALA A 162 -1.43 5.44 -6.80
CA ALA A 162 -2.74 6.11 -6.91
C ALA A 162 -3.63 5.93 -5.68
N MET A 163 -3.50 4.82 -4.96
CA MET A 163 -4.26 4.54 -3.75
C MET A 163 -3.87 5.39 -2.53
N HIS A 164 -2.83 6.21 -2.64
CA HIS A 164 -2.43 7.15 -1.58
C HIS A 164 -3.18 8.50 -1.64
N PHE A 165 -3.90 8.78 -2.73
CA PHE A 165 -4.76 9.96 -2.91
C PHE A 165 -4.09 11.33 -2.69
N ASN A 166 -2.77 11.42 -2.72
CA ASN A 166 -2.03 12.67 -2.76
C ASN A 166 -0.80 12.57 -3.69
N LEU A 167 -0.44 13.69 -4.30
CA LEU A 167 0.58 13.72 -5.35
C LEU A 167 1.97 13.32 -4.83
N VAL A 168 2.34 13.74 -3.63
CA VAL A 168 3.67 13.46 -3.05
C VAL A 168 3.85 11.95 -2.85
N GLN A 169 2.88 11.31 -2.20
CA GLN A 169 2.91 9.88 -1.99
C GLN A 169 2.70 9.09 -3.28
N PHE A 170 1.88 9.58 -4.22
CA PHE A 170 1.74 8.97 -5.54
C PHE A 170 3.09 8.85 -6.25
N LEU A 171 3.86 9.94 -6.32
CA LEU A 171 5.17 9.95 -6.97
C LEU A 171 6.15 9.01 -6.26
N TYR A 172 6.23 9.11 -4.94
CA TYR A 172 7.09 8.27 -4.12
C TYR A 172 6.73 6.79 -4.23
N ALA A 173 5.47 6.44 -3.96
CA ALA A 173 5.01 5.06 -3.94
C ALA A 173 5.06 4.40 -5.33
N THR A 174 4.76 5.14 -6.41
CA THR A 174 4.91 4.63 -7.78
C THR A 174 6.36 4.32 -8.12
N ALA A 175 7.31 5.13 -7.68
CA ALA A 175 8.72 4.94 -8.01
C ALA A 175 9.38 3.82 -7.18
N VAL A 176 8.93 3.61 -5.95
CA VAL A 176 9.44 2.55 -5.05
C VAL A 176 8.68 1.25 -5.25
N GLY A 177 7.42 1.32 -5.69
CA GLY A 177 6.50 0.21 -5.90
C GLY A 177 6.69 -0.52 -7.19
#